data_99b83b765f236a4f2209be9d53cc0949
#
_entry.id   99b83b765f236a4f2209be9d53cc0949
#
_cell.length_a   1.000
_cell.length_b   1.000
_cell.length_c   1.000
_cell.angle_alpha   90.00
_cell.angle_beta   90.00
_cell.angle_gamma   90.00
#
_symmetry.space_group_name_H-M   'P 1'
#
loop_
_entity.id
_entity.type
_entity.pdbx_description
1 polymer ?
#
loop_
_entity_poly.entity_id
_entity_poly.type
_entity_poly.pdbx_seq_one_letter_code
_entity_poly.pdbx_strand_id
1 'polypeptide(L)'
;MHSSRRALLAVAGIASVATAAIGLSPGVLGASPPGYSIATLDEYGGEPSIVSVTAGRLYDTTPSIGTLTYRSTNHGTSWTQVTTADPGSGDDCLATDQSGAVYLCNLNGTKEVVPLQADVWKSVDHGQTWTQGQPIARQASVCAASCSPFGVDRDWVAASIPAPLSDTGHAEVVLMYHDFYGPSEIWVNISHDGGATFSPAQPVLATAVQGDPTTAVVVGAETFCNTVPAGVAIAPPGTPHAGRIFVAWIAADPVQNPTGCNVTMLQSFHNLFLSYSDDNGVTWAAQQAFDARIGHDASTPFVAFTIDNQGNPYIGFTINLNSDPTCATKSGAALQSATYCEYDTYLVWSNDGGRTWDGGGGRLPGSAATAYRVSPPSETGTHQFPTISAGDPGKVVVGYLRTPLIEPTDALGKFLPGGCSGSTTVPYTVGPCPWNLYAAQSVNLIAGPFGATWAVTQITTTAMHVGDICNLGIFCTPGLSNRHLLDFNMSALDPQGCNHIAYADDNTVNRLRVANQSGTCILTKH
;
A
#
# COMPACT_ATOMS: atom_id res chain seq x y z
N MET A 1 63.73 70.41 -26.88
CA MET A 1 64.20 69.31 -27.71
C MET A 1 63.28 68.14 -27.50
N HIS A 2 62.69 67.61 -28.55
CA HIS A 2 61.78 66.45 -28.67
C HIS A 2 60.50 66.50 -27.88
N SER A 3 59.44 66.97 -28.57
CA SER A 3 58.03 66.78 -28.28
C SER A 3 57.58 65.45 -28.85
N SER A 4 56.88 64.62 -28.04
CA SER A 4 56.16 63.48 -28.54
C SER A 4 54.67 63.68 -28.32
N ARG A 5 53.94 63.78 -29.40
CA ARG A 5 52.51 63.89 -29.47
C ARG A 5 51.88 62.47 -29.14
N ARG A 6 50.99 62.43 -28.19
CA ARG A 6 50.16 61.28 -27.97
C ARG A 6 48.87 61.43 -28.79
N ALA A 7 48.61 60.47 -29.67
CA ALA A 7 47.36 60.35 -30.37
C ALA A 7 46.33 59.58 -29.49
N LEU A 8 45.16 60.17 -29.31
CA LEU A 8 44.00 59.47 -28.72
C LEU A 8 43.34 58.65 -29.82
N LEU A 9 43.28 57.30 -29.60
CA LEU A 9 42.38 56.44 -30.33
C LEU A 9 41.07 56.34 -29.54
N ALA A 10 39.97 56.79 -30.16
CA ALA A 10 38.63 56.55 -29.70
C ALA A 10 38.19 55.15 -30.17
N VAL A 11 37.93 54.21 -29.24
CA VAL A 11 37.34 52.90 -29.52
C VAL A 11 35.84 53.03 -29.31
N ALA A 12 35.09 52.98 -30.42
CA ALA A 12 33.64 52.86 -30.38
C ALA A 12 33.29 51.45 -30.02
N GLY A 13 32.78 51.22 -28.78
CA GLY A 13 32.25 49.95 -28.34
C GLY A 13 30.83 49.72 -28.90
N ILE A 14 30.67 48.75 -29.78
CA ILE A 14 29.38 48.27 -30.20
C ILE A 14 28.86 47.34 -29.09
N ALA A 15 27.85 47.80 -28.34
CA ALA A 15 27.14 46.97 -27.38
C ALA A 15 26.19 46.02 -28.14
N SER A 16 26.58 44.79 -28.28
CA SER A 16 25.67 43.74 -28.74
C SER A 16 24.70 43.38 -27.62
N VAL A 17 23.45 43.76 -27.77
CA VAL A 17 22.36 43.30 -26.92
C VAL A 17 22.05 41.84 -27.31
N ALA A 18 22.55 40.89 -26.55
CA ALA A 18 22.13 39.51 -26.66
C ALA A 18 20.73 39.41 -26.04
N THR A 19 19.70 39.33 -26.88
CA THR A 19 18.37 38.90 -26.48
C THR A 19 18.43 37.42 -26.11
N ALA A 20 18.52 37.14 -24.80
CA ALA A 20 18.28 35.78 -24.29
C ALA A 20 16.83 35.42 -24.60
N ALA A 21 16.64 34.59 -25.61
CA ALA A 21 15.37 33.88 -25.77
C ALA A 21 15.21 32.98 -24.55
N ILE A 22 14.34 33.36 -23.63
CA ILE A 22 13.84 32.48 -22.58
C ILE A 22 13.06 31.42 -23.33
N GLY A 23 13.71 30.29 -23.62
CA GLY A 23 13.03 29.08 -24.04
C GLY A 23 12.10 28.66 -22.92
N LEU A 24 10.83 28.97 -23.09
CA LEU A 24 9.79 28.33 -22.30
C LEU A 24 9.92 26.83 -22.57
N SER A 25 10.49 26.09 -21.63
CA SER A 25 10.38 24.64 -21.60
C SER A 25 8.89 24.33 -21.80
N PRO A 26 8.52 23.40 -22.69
CA PRO A 26 7.14 22.98 -22.79
C PRO A 26 6.74 22.53 -21.38
N GLY A 27 5.84 23.28 -20.76
CA GLY A 27 5.32 22.94 -19.46
C GLY A 27 4.84 21.50 -19.54
N VAL A 28 5.33 20.66 -18.64
CA VAL A 28 4.76 19.34 -18.43
C VAL A 28 3.29 19.60 -18.10
N LEU A 29 2.42 19.37 -19.08
CA LEU A 29 0.98 19.46 -18.87
C LEU A 29 0.70 18.45 -17.76
N GLY A 30 0.34 18.92 -16.58
CA GLY A 30 -0.10 18.08 -15.49
C GLY A 30 -1.23 17.18 -16.02
N ALA A 31 -1.24 15.92 -15.63
CA ALA A 31 -2.32 15.02 -15.99
C ALA A 31 -3.65 15.67 -15.60
N SER A 32 -4.63 15.62 -16.50
CA SER A 32 -5.99 16.01 -16.12
C SER A 32 -6.52 15.04 -15.09
N PRO A 33 -7.31 15.50 -14.10
CA PRO A 33 -7.92 14.60 -13.12
C PRO A 33 -8.72 13.49 -13.83
N PRO A 34 -8.49 12.21 -13.48
CA PRO A 34 -9.22 11.10 -14.09
C PRO A 34 -10.70 11.13 -13.67
N GLY A 35 -11.60 10.82 -14.58
CA GLY A 35 -13.00 10.54 -14.25
C GLY A 35 -13.15 9.12 -13.71
N TYR A 36 -14.23 8.87 -12.97
CA TYR A 36 -14.59 7.54 -12.50
C TYR A 36 -16.08 7.28 -12.65
N SER A 37 -16.43 6.04 -12.95
CA SER A 37 -17.78 5.50 -12.85
C SER A 37 -17.82 4.43 -11.76
N ILE A 38 -18.92 4.35 -11.01
CA ILE A 38 -19.04 3.43 -9.87
C ILE A 38 -19.98 2.30 -10.24
N ALA A 39 -19.51 1.07 -10.11
CA ALA A 39 -20.32 -0.15 -10.13
C ALA A 39 -20.56 -0.62 -8.69
N THR A 40 -21.74 -1.21 -8.46
CA THR A 40 -22.11 -1.80 -7.16
C THR A 40 -22.18 -3.31 -7.32
N LEU A 41 -21.52 -4.03 -6.42
CA LEU A 41 -21.67 -5.45 -6.26
C LEU A 41 -22.83 -5.70 -5.28
N ASP A 42 -23.55 -6.81 -5.46
CA ASP A 42 -24.80 -7.04 -4.70
C ASP A 42 -24.58 -7.57 -3.29
N GLU A 43 -23.36 -7.43 -2.74
CA GLU A 43 -23.03 -8.03 -1.47
C GLU A 43 -22.52 -7.03 -0.45
N TYR A 44 -22.74 -7.42 0.79
CA TYR A 44 -22.20 -6.78 1.98
C TYR A 44 -20.75 -7.18 2.15
N GLY A 45 -19.85 -6.23 2.31
CA GLY A 45 -18.44 -6.55 2.48
C GLY A 45 -17.56 -5.34 2.76
N GLY A 46 -16.34 -5.63 3.16
CA GLY A 46 -15.22 -4.72 3.31
C GLY A 46 -13.94 -5.47 2.99
N GLU A 47 -12.79 -4.87 3.18
CA GLU A 47 -11.48 -5.48 2.85
C GLU A 47 -11.45 -6.13 1.47
N PRO A 48 -11.89 -5.44 0.41
CA PRO A 48 -11.95 -6.04 -0.90
C PRO A 48 -10.56 -6.32 -1.45
N SER A 49 -10.43 -7.39 -2.25
CA SER A 49 -9.24 -7.64 -3.04
C SER A 49 -9.58 -7.71 -4.51
N ILE A 50 -9.01 -6.80 -5.31
CA ILE A 50 -9.30 -6.68 -6.74
C ILE A 50 -8.06 -6.96 -7.58
N VAL A 51 -8.22 -7.76 -8.64
CA VAL A 51 -7.17 -8.02 -9.63
C VAL A 51 -7.71 -7.92 -11.05
N SER A 52 -6.81 -7.61 -11.97
CA SER A 52 -7.09 -7.56 -13.38
C SER A 52 -6.34 -8.66 -14.12
N VAL A 53 -7.05 -9.32 -15.02
CA VAL A 53 -6.46 -10.20 -16.03
C VAL A 53 -6.68 -9.61 -17.44
N THR A 54 -6.15 -10.26 -18.43
CA THR A 54 -6.25 -9.80 -19.83
C THR A 54 -7.70 -9.53 -20.27
N ALA A 55 -7.85 -8.67 -21.29
CA ALA A 55 -9.12 -8.42 -22.00
C ALA A 55 -10.26 -7.84 -21.15
N GLY A 56 -9.94 -6.95 -20.19
CA GLY A 56 -10.97 -6.24 -19.42
C GLY A 56 -11.71 -7.12 -18.40
N ARG A 57 -11.14 -8.28 -18.08
CA ARG A 57 -11.68 -9.12 -17.03
C ARG A 57 -11.06 -8.75 -15.69
N LEU A 58 -11.92 -8.55 -14.70
CA LEU A 58 -11.55 -8.24 -13.33
C LEU A 58 -12.15 -9.29 -12.40
N TYR A 59 -11.48 -9.53 -11.28
CA TYR A 59 -12.01 -10.29 -10.16
C TYR A 59 -11.92 -9.44 -8.90
N ASP A 60 -12.91 -9.57 -8.05
CA ASP A 60 -12.98 -8.93 -6.75
C ASP A 60 -13.48 -9.94 -5.72
N THR A 61 -12.95 -9.86 -4.51
CA THR A 61 -13.35 -10.72 -3.41
C THR A 61 -13.53 -9.91 -2.15
N THR A 62 -14.31 -10.44 -1.22
CA THR A 62 -14.56 -9.82 0.08
C THR A 62 -14.86 -10.88 1.11
N PRO A 63 -14.30 -10.76 2.33
CA PRO A 63 -14.71 -11.57 3.46
C PRO A 63 -16.16 -11.22 3.84
N SER A 64 -17.00 -12.24 3.91
CA SER A 64 -18.38 -12.13 4.34
C SER A 64 -18.73 -13.35 5.19
N ILE A 65 -19.84 -14.02 4.96
CA ILE A 65 -20.08 -15.37 5.47
C ILE A 65 -19.36 -16.35 4.53
N GLY A 66 -18.03 -16.37 4.60
CA GLY A 66 -17.13 -17.00 3.64
C GLY A 66 -16.58 -16.00 2.62
N THR A 67 -15.55 -16.40 1.87
CA THR A 67 -14.96 -15.59 0.81
C THR A 67 -15.88 -15.58 -0.40
N LEU A 68 -16.47 -14.43 -0.71
CA LEU A 68 -17.27 -14.22 -1.91
C LEU A 68 -16.39 -13.68 -3.03
N THR A 69 -16.50 -14.29 -4.20
CA THR A 69 -15.72 -13.88 -5.37
C THR A 69 -16.65 -13.43 -6.50
N TYR A 70 -16.32 -12.29 -7.09
CA TYR A 70 -17.03 -11.69 -8.20
C TYR A 70 -16.14 -11.59 -9.43
N ARG A 71 -16.74 -11.62 -10.59
CA ARG A 71 -16.08 -11.44 -11.88
C ARG A 71 -16.80 -10.40 -12.72
N SER A 72 -16.03 -9.50 -13.32
CA SER A 72 -16.45 -8.65 -14.42
C SER A 72 -15.77 -9.10 -15.71
N THR A 73 -16.47 -8.98 -16.85
CA THR A 73 -15.94 -9.22 -18.19
C THR A 73 -16.03 -7.98 -19.09
N ASN A 74 -16.33 -6.83 -18.51
CA ASN A 74 -16.57 -5.57 -19.20
C ASN A 74 -15.94 -4.38 -18.47
N HIS A 75 -14.68 -4.50 -18.07
CA HIS A 75 -13.90 -3.46 -17.41
C HIS A 75 -14.56 -2.92 -16.13
N GLY A 76 -15.13 -3.81 -15.32
CA GLY A 76 -15.73 -3.44 -14.03
C GLY A 76 -17.12 -2.80 -14.11
N THR A 77 -17.71 -2.67 -15.31
CA THR A 77 -19.02 -2.03 -15.47
C THR A 77 -20.16 -2.82 -14.83
N SER A 78 -20.08 -4.15 -14.89
CA SER A 78 -21.01 -5.05 -14.20
C SER A 78 -20.29 -6.29 -13.67
N TRP A 79 -20.83 -6.87 -12.64
CA TRP A 79 -20.23 -7.95 -11.89
C TRP A 79 -21.19 -9.12 -11.72
N THR A 80 -20.66 -10.32 -11.69
CA THR A 80 -21.40 -11.57 -11.44
C THR A 80 -20.63 -12.38 -10.42
N GLN A 81 -21.31 -12.81 -9.38
CA GLN A 81 -20.74 -13.74 -8.41
C GLN A 81 -20.36 -15.05 -9.11
N VAL A 82 -19.18 -15.55 -8.82
CA VAL A 82 -18.69 -16.84 -9.29
C VAL A 82 -18.70 -17.86 -8.15
N THR A 83 -18.27 -19.10 -8.42
CA THR A 83 -18.21 -20.12 -7.38
C THR A 83 -17.28 -19.69 -6.24
N THR A 84 -17.75 -19.84 -5.01
CA THR A 84 -16.97 -19.59 -3.81
C THR A 84 -15.91 -20.69 -3.64
N ALA A 85 -14.66 -20.30 -3.46
CA ALA A 85 -13.55 -21.23 -3.24
C ALA A 85 -13.65 -21.88 -1.85
N ASP A 86 -13.81 -21.04 -0.82
CA ASP A 86 -13.98 -21.49 0.56
C ASP A 86 -15.17 -20.78 1.21
N PRO A 87 -16.19 -21.54 1.68
CA PRO A 87 -17.39 -20.95 2.27
C PRO A 87 -17.22 -20.54 3.75
N GLY A 88 -16.05 -20.64 4.34
CA GLY A 88 -15.88 -20.42 5.79
C GLY A 88 -14.62 -19.66 6.18
N SER A 89 -14.29 -18.60 5.47
CA SER A 89 -13.02 -17.90 5.68
C SER A 89 -13.15 -16.52 6.35
N GLY A 90 -12.00 -15.99 6.80
CA GLY A 90 -11.79 -14.62 7.23
C GLY A 90 -11.21 -13.74 6.10
N ASP A 91 -10.10 -13.03 6.37
CA ASP A 91 -9.40 -12.20 5.39
C ASP A 91 -9.14 -12.96 4.09
N ASP A 92 -9.18 -12.25 2.99
CA ASP A 92 -8.95 -12.84 1.68
C ASP A 92 -8.09 -11.94 0.78
N CYS A 93 -7.46 -12.54 -0.21
CA CYS A 93 -6.67 -11.83 -1.20
C CYS A 93 -6.71 -12.51 -2.57
N LEU A 94 -6.43 -11.73 -3.61
CA LEU A 94 -6.35 -12.23 -4.99
C LEU A 94 -4.99 -11.92 -5.62
N ALA A 95 -4.55 -12.83 -6.48
CA ALA A 95 -3.47 -12.59 -7.44
C ALA A 95 -3.80 -13.24 -8.78
N THR A 96 -3.06 -12.84 -9.82
CA THR A 96 -3.15 -13.46 -11.15
C THR A 96 -1.76 -13.70 -11.71
N ASP A 97 -1.63 -14.71 -12.55
CA ASP A 97 -0.43 -14.92 -13.35
C ASP A 97 -0.64 -14.51 -14.82
N GLN A 98 0.42 -14.59 -15.60
CA GLN A 98 0.42 -14.20 -17.02
C GLN A 98 -0.46 -15.11 -17.90
N SER A 99 -0.86 -16.29 -17.44
CA SER A 99 -1.83 -17.16 -18.13
C SER A 99 -3.28 -16.73 -17.92
N GLY A 100 -3.51 -15.87 -16.94
CA GLY A 100 -4.84 -15.46 -16.49
C GLY A 100 -5.46 -16.43 -15.48
N ALA A 101 -4.68 -17.33 -14.90
CA ALA A 101 -5.09 -18.06 -13.70
C ALA A 101 -5.28 -17.09 -12.55
N VAL A 102 -6.28 -17.35 -11.70
CA VAL A 102 -6.59 -16.56 -10.50
C VAL A 102 -6.23 -17.38 -9.28
N TYR A 103 -5.52 -16.76 -8.39
CA TYR A 103 -5.16 -17.31 -7.08
C TYR A 103 -5.89 -16.52 -6.00
N LEU A 104 -6.44 -17.24 -5.05
CA LEU A 104 -7.13 -16.69 -3.90
C LEU A 104 -6.44 -17.20 -2.65
N CYS A 105 -6.03 -16.31 -1.76
CA CYS A 105 -5.65 -16.68 -0.41
C CYS A 105 -6.79 -16.36 0.55
N ASN A 106 -6.86 -17.07 1.66
CA ASN A 106 -7.84 -16.79 2.69
C ASN A 106 -7.46 -17.38 4.05
N LEU A 107 -7.87 -16.69 5.11
CA LEU A 107 -7.78 -17.20 6.47
C LEU A 107 -8.87 -18.24 6.74
N ASN A 108 -8.47 -19.43 7.16
CA ASN A 108 -9.38 -20.53 7.43
C ASN A 108 -9.61 -20.70 8.94
N GLY A 109 -10.30 -19.73 9.55
CA GLY A 109 -10.57 -19.72 10.99
C GLY A 109 -11.72 -20.60 11.45
N THR A 110 -12.61 -21.02 10.56
CA THR A 110 -13.82 -21.76 10.93
C THR A 110 -13.64 -23.27 10.95
N LYS A 111 -12.67 -23.78 10.19
CA LYS A 111 -12.42 -25.23 10.09
C LYS A 111 -11.38 -25.73 11.09
N GLU A 112 -10.59 -24.85 11.63
CA GLU A 112 -9.52 -25.20 12.54
C GLU A 112 -9.64 -24.45 13.88
N VAL A 113 -9.56 -25.21 14.93
CA VAL A 113 -9.59 -24.68 16.31
C VAL A 113 -8.19 -24.16 16.63
N VAL A 114 -7.97 -22.86 16.46
CA VAL A 114 -6.74 -22.14 16.86
C VAL A 114 -5.44 -22.98 16.77
N PRO A 115 -4.41 -22.49 16.11
CA PRO A 115 -4.25 -21.17 15.52
C PRO A 115 -4.85 -21.05 14.12
N LEU A 116 -5.07 -19.80 13.68
CA LEU A 116 -5.52 -19.50 12.32
C LEU A 116 -4.55 -20.05 11.29
N GLN A 117 -5.09 -20.46 10.16
CA GLN A 117 -4.36 -20.98 9.01
C GLN A 117 -4.65 -20.12 7.79
N ALA A 118 -3.79 -20.17 6.79
CA ALA A 118 -4.08 -19.63 5.47
C ALA A 118 -4.10 -20.76 4.43
N ASP A 119 -5.03 -20.67 3.51
CA ASP A 119 -5.14 -21.55 2.34
C ASP A 119 -4.91 -20.76 1.06
N VAL A 120 -4.44 -21.43 0.01
CA VAL A 120 -4.37 -20.88 -1.35
C VAL A 120 -5.17 -21.75 -2.30
N TRP A 121 -6.00 -21.11 -3.09
CA TRP A 121 -6.86 -21.72 -4.09
C TRP A 121 -6.50 -21.19 -5.47
N LYS A 122 -6.61 -22.03 -6.50
CA LYS A 122 -6.35 -21.69 -7.89
C LYS A 122 -7.55 -21.99 -8.77
N SER A 123 -7.89 -21.05 -9.65
CA SER A 123 -8.84 -21.25 -10.74
C SER A 123 -8.17 -20.97 -12.08
N VAL A 124 -8.37 -21.88 -13.04
CA VAL A 124 -7.91 -21.76 -14.44
C VAL A 124 -9.07 -21.60 -15.43
N ASP A 125 -10.29 -21.63 -14.94
CA ASP A 125 -11.55 -21.63 -15.72
C ASP A 125 -12.42 -20.40 -15.39
N HIS A 126 -11.78 -19.30 -15.03
CA HIS A 126 -12.44 -18.02 -14.76
C HIS A 126 -13.32 -18.00 -13.52
N GLY A 127 -12.91 -18.68 -12.45
CA GLY A 127 -13.61 -18.73 -11.18
C GLY A 127 -14.79 -19.71 -11.14
N GLN A 128 -14.91 -20.60 -12.13
CA GLN A 128 -16.00 -21.59 -12.14
C GLN A 128 -15.68 -22.77 -11.21
N THR A 129 -14.41 -23.19 -11.19
CA THR A 129 -13.90 -24.19 -10.26
C THR A 129 -12.60 -23.73 -9.61
N TRP A 130 -12.37 -24.22 -8.40
CA TRP A 130 -11.20 -23.91 -7.60
C TRP A 130 -10.53 -25.18 -7.12
N THR A 131 -9.21 -25.21 -7.19
CA THR A 131 -8.39 -26.28 -6.64
C THR A 131 -7.59 -25.74 -5.46
N GLN A 132 -7.77 -26.33 -4.29
CA GLN A 132 -7.00 -25.98 -3.10
C GLN A 132 -5.58 -26.53 -3.23
N GLY A 133 -4.62 -25.70 -2.91
CA GLY A 133 -3.24 -26.12 -2.69
C GLY A 133 -3.09 -26.87 -1.37
N GLN A 134 -1.88 -27.34 -1.11
CA GLN A 134 -1.56 -27.95 0.18
C GLN A 134 -1.79 -26.92 1.32
N PRO A 135 -2.39 -27.33 2.45
CA PRO A 135 -2.50 -26.46 3.62
C PRO A 135 -1.15 -25.96 4.09
N ILE A 136 -1.02 -24.66 4.37
CA ILE A 136 0.29 -24.00 4.33
C ILE A 136 0.81 -23.60 5.71
N ALA A 137 0.00 -22.92 6.51
CA ALA A 137 0.51 -22.15 7.63
C ALA A 137 1.15 -22.96 8.75
N ARG A 138 0.76 -24.20 8.95
CA ARG A 138 1.34 -25.05 10.00
C ARG A 138 2.50 -25.94 9.55
N GLN A 139 3.00 -25.75 8.36
CA GLN A 139 4.19 -26.49 7.95
C GLN A 139 5.37 -26.09 8.84
N ALA A 140 6.22 -27.05 9.14
CA ALA A 140 7.39 -26.78 9.95
C ALA A 140 8.22 -25.65 9.33
N SER A 141 8.54 -24.63 10.13
CA SER A 141 9.36 -23.51 9.65
C SER A 141 10.81 -23.94 9.47
N VAL A 142 11.54 -23.19 8.66
CA VAL A 142 12.98 -23.41 8.46
C VAL A 142 13.83 -22.96 9.65
N CYS A 143 13.26 -22.22 10.58
CA CYS A 143 13.95 -21.82 11.80
C CYS A 143 13.61 -22.74 12.98
N ALA A 144 14.27 -22.54 14.10
CA ALA A 144 14.05 -23.34 15.31
C ALA A 144 12.59 -23.28 15.79
N ALA A 145 12.17 -24.21 16.61
CA ALA A 145 10.78 -24.33 17.08
C ALA A 145 10.19 -23.05 17.70
N SER A 146 11.05 -22.15 18.18
CA SER A 146 10.64 -20.85 18.74
C SER A 146 10.19 -19.81 17.69
N CYS A 147 10.44 -20.05 16.41
CA CYS A 147 10.07 -19.17 15.33
C CYS A 147 9.11 -19.81 14.31
N SER A 148 8.41 -20.85 14.68
CA SER A 148 7.30 -21.37 13.89
C SER A 148 6.10 -20.43 14.01
N PRO A 149 5.42 -20.09 12.90
CA PRO A 149 4.20 -19.27 12.97
C PRO A 149 3.14 -19.98 13.80
N PHE A 150 2.54 -19.26 14.72
CA PHE A 150 1.56 -19.78 15.66
C PHE A 150 0.12 -19.39 15.29
N GLY A 151 -0.08 -18.22 14.70
CA GLY A 151 -1.38 -17.77 14.22
C GLY A 151 -1.22 -16.81 13.05
N VAL A 152 -1.74 -17.22 11.90
CA VAL A 152 -1.68 -16.43 10.66
C VAL A 152 -2.71 -15.31 10.71
N ASP A 153 -2.31 -14.13 10.31
CA ASP A 153 -3.20 -12.99 10.09
C ASP A 153 -2.66 -12.14 8.94
N ARG A 154 -3.53 -11.42 8.23
CA ARG A 154 -3.15 -10.52 7.14
C ARG A 154 -2.35 -11.23 6.05
N ASP A 155 -2.98 -12.20 5.42
CA ASP A 155 -2.37 -12.93 4.32
C ASP A 155 -2.48 -12.18 2.97
N TRP A 156 -1.44 -12.34 2.15
CA TRP A 156 -1.35 -11.82 0.79
C TRP A 156 -0.74 -12.88 -0.12
N VAL A 157 -1.19 -12.92 -1.38
CA VAL A 157 -0.65 -13.83 -2.39
C VAL A 157 -0.12 -13.08 -3.60
N ALA A 158 0.95 -13.58 -4.19
CA ALA A 158 1.44 -13.17 -5.51
C ALA A 158 1.70 -14.39 -6.37
N ALA A 159 1.52 -14.25 -7.68
CA ALA A 159 1.79 -15.31 -8.63
C ALA A 159 2.46 -14.76 -9.90
N SER A 160 3.42 -15.51 -10.46
CA SER A 160 4.07 -15.16 -11.71
C SER A 160 4.58 -16.40 -12.42
N ILE A 161 4.45 -16.45 -13.74
CA ILE A 161 5.05 -17.50 -14.56
C ILE A 161 6.46 -17.04 -14.95
N PRO A 162 7.53 -17.78 -14.58
CA PRO A 162 8.87 -17.49 -15.05
C PRO A 162 8.97 -17.66 -16.59
N ALA A 163 9.98 -17.10 -17.20
CA ALA A 163 10.22 -17.35 -18.63
C ALA A 163 10.70 -18.79 -18.86
N PRO A 164 10.18 -19.51 -19.87
CA PRO A 164 9.19 -19.07 -20.87
C PRO A 164 7.74 -19.07 -20.32
N LEU A 165 6.97 -18.09 -20.73
CA LEU A 165 5.56 -17.93 -20.28
C LEU A 165 4.62 -19.09 -20.64
N SER A 166 5.08 -20.05 -21.44
CA SER A 166 4.33 -21.27 -21.78
C SER A 166 4.30 -22.31 -20.66
N ASP A 167 5.14 -22.16 -19.66
CA ASP A 167 5.24 -23.12 -18.55
C ASP A 167 4.28 -22.77 -17.42
N THR A 168 2.99 -22.83 -17.71
CA THR A 168 1.93 -22.48 -16.75
C THR A 168 1.80 -23.43 -15.56
N GLY A 169 2.42 -24.62 -15.64
CA GLY A 169 2.46 -25.60 -14.56
C GLY A 169 3.49 -25.26 -13.48
N HIS A 170 4.40 -24.34 -13.77
CA HIS A 170 5.49 -23.95 -12.87
C HIS A 170 5.42 -22.46 -12.48
N ALA A 171 4.22 -21.91 -12.36
CA ALA A 171 4.07 -20.58 -11.80
C ALA A 171 4.62 -20.53 -10.36
N GLU A 172 5.45 -19.52 -10.10
CA GLU A 172 5.84 -19.18 -8.74
C GLU A 172 4.66 -18.57 -8.03
N VAL A 173 4.32 -19.08 -6.85
CA VAL A 173 3.27 -18.54 -5.99
C VAL A 173 3.83 -18.31 -4.60
N VAL A 174 3.68 -17.10 -4.09
CA VAL A 174 4.17 -16.72 -2.77
C VAL A 174 2.99 -16.31 -1.92
N LEU A 175 2.79 -17.00 -0.80
CA LEU A 175 1.89 -16.59 0.27
C LEU A 175 2.70 -15.87 1.34
N MET A 176 2.29 -14.66 1.71
CA MET A 176 2.86 -13.84 2.77
C MET A 176 1.82 -13.66 3.88
N TYR A 177 2.28 -13.62 5.12
CA TYR A 177 1.46 -13.33 6.30
C TYR A 177 2.34 -12.88 7.47
N HIS A 178 1.73 -12.40 8.57
CA HIS A 178 2.45 -12.25 9.83
C HIS A 178 1.91 -13.22 10.90
N ASP A 179 2.72 -13.48 11.92
CA ASP A 179 2.29 -14.26 13.07
C ASP A 179 1.69 -13.33 14.12
N PHE A 180 0.40 -13.47 14.36
CA PHE A 180 -0.33 -12.62 15.29
C PHE A 180 -0.13 -13.00 16.77
N TYR A 181 0.21 -14.26 17.06
CA TYR A 181 0.32 -14.78 18.43
C TYR A 181 1.75 -15.08 18.86
N GLY A 182 2.68 -15.08 17.95
CA GLY A 182 4.10 -15.30 18.18
C GLY A 182 4.94 -14.04 18.07
N PRO A 183 6.24 -14.18 17.76
CA PRO A 183 7.03 -13.06 17.31
C PRO A 183 6.37 -12.44 16.07
N SER A 184 6.14 -11.13 16.09
CA SER A 184 5.48 -10.40 15.00
C SER A 184 6.38 -10.32 13.76
N GLU A 185 6.69 -11.47 13.20
CA GLU A 185 7.53 -11.66 12.03
C GLU A 185 6.69 -11.74 10.76
N ILE A 186 7.29 -11.37 9.65
CA ILE A 186 6.73 -11.60 8.33
C ILE A 186 7.24 -12.95 7.79
N TRP A 187 6.30 -13.77 7.42
CA TRP A 187 6.54 -15.14 6.95
C TRP A 187 6.10 -15.30 5.50
N VAL A 188 6.73 -16.22 4.80
CA VAL A 188 6.30 -16.66 3.47
C VAL A 188 6.34 -18.18 3.36
N ASN A 189 5.43 -18.70 2.54
CA ASN A 189 5.51 -20.03 1.94
C ASN A 189 5.56 -19.86 0.43
N ILE A 190 6.40 -20.62 -0.25
CA ILE A 190 6.65 -20.48 -1.69
C ILE A 190 6.33 -21.78 -2.40
N SER A 191 5.60 -21.68 -3.50
CA SER A 191 5.28 -22.76 -4.41
C SER A 191 5.98 -22.55 -5.75
N HIS A 192 6.57 -23.61 -6.28
CA HIS A 192 7.20 -23.66 -7.61
C HIS A 192 6.39 -24.48 -8.63
N ASP A 193 5.21 -24.94 -8.24
CA ASP A 193 4.33 -25.82 -9.03
C ASP A 193 2.92 -25.26 -9.24
N GLY A 194 2.82 -23.92 -9.27
CA GLY A 194 1.57 -23.23 -9.54
C GLY A 194 0.57 -23.28 -8.40
N GLY A 195 1.05 -23.35 -7.15
CA GLY A 195 0.23 -23.33 -5.95
C GLY A 195 -0.27 -24.70 -5.51
N ALA A 196 0.23 -25.81 -6.09
CA ALA A 196 -0.18 -27.14 -5.67
C ALA A 196 0.49 -27.60 -4.38
N THR A 197 1.81 -27.34 -4.25
CA THR A 197 2.57 -27.60 -3.01
C THR A 197 3.38 -26.38 -2.61
N PHE A 198 3.66 -26.24 -1.30
CA PHE A 198 4.38 -25.08 -0.76
C PHE A 198 5.55 -25.51 0.11
N SER A 199 6.59 -24.68 0.14
CA SER A 199 7.71 -24.81 1.07
C SER A 199 7.25 -24.70 2.51
N PRO A 200 8.04 -25.16 3.49
CA PRO A 200 7.88 -24.76 4.88
C PRO A 200 7.90 -23.24 5.03
N ALA A 201 7.21 -22.72 6.06
CA ALA A 201 7.21 -21.31 6.40
C ALA A 201 8.65 -20.82 6.70
N GLN A 202 9.00 -19.66 6.15
CA GLN A 202 10.30 -19.04 6.36
C GLN A 202 10.15 -17.53 6.61
N PRO A 203 10.96 -16.95 7.53
CA PRO A 203 10.95 -15.52 7.76
C PRO A 203 11.64 -14.79 6.61
N VAL A 204 11.14 -13.61 6.25
CA VAL A 204 11.72 -12.78 5.16
C VAL A 204 12.75 -11.78 5.66
N LEU A 205 13.13 -11.84 6.93
CA LEU A 205 14.03 -10.90 7.53
C LEU A 205 15.48 -11.34 7.34
N ALA A 206 16.28 -10.47 6.73
CA ALA A 206 17.71 -10.63 6.67
C ALA A 206 18.35 -10.41 8.05
N THR A 207 19.56 -10.94 8.25
CA THR A 207 20.34 -10.71 9.46
C THR A 207 20.79 -9.24 9.63
N ALA A 208 20.61 -8.41 8.62
CA ALA A 208 20.88 -6.97 8.67
C ALA A 208 20.00 -6.20 7.67
N VAL A 209 19.50 -5.05 8.08
CA VAL A 209 18.90 -4.08 7.16
C VAL A 209 20.01 -3.36 6.42
N GLN A 210 20.05 -3.49 5.09
CA GLN A 210 21.01 -2.74 4.28
C GLN A 210 20.51 -1.30 4.12
N GLY A 211 21.40 -0.33 4.28
CA GLY A 211 21.11 1.07 3.97
C GLY A 211 21.52 2.10 5.02
N ASP A 212 21.76 1.71 6.26
CA ASP A 212 22.34 2.60 7.27
C ASP A 212 23.54 1.95 7.97
N PRO A 213 24.77 2.32 7.61
CA PRO A 213 25.97 1.79 8.23
C PRO A 213 26.14 2.22 9.70
N THR A 214 25.37 3.18 10.19
CA THR A 214 25.49 3.67 11.57
C THR A 214 24.44 3.08 12.51
N THR A 215 23.34 2.58 11.96
CA THR A 215 22.28 1.89 12.67
C THR A 215 22.07 0.50 12.09
N ALA A 216 23.13 -0.30 11.94
CA ALA A 216 22.98 -1.70 11.56
C ALA A 216 22.06 -2.38 12.58
N VAL A 217 20.76 -2.18 12.41
CA VAL A 217 19.75 -2.90 13.15
C VAL A 217 19.84 -4.33 12.64
N VAL A 218 20.35 -5.19 13.47
CA VAL A 218 20.31 -6.62 13.23
C VAL A 218 18.82 -6.99 13.29
N VAL A 219 18.23 -7.18 12.13
CA VAL A 219 16.86 -7.64 11.99
C VAL A 219 16.94 -9.16 11.93
N GLY A 220 16.79 -9.80 13.07
CA GLY A 220 16.63 -11.26 13.16
C GLY A 220 15.17 -11.60 13.45
N ALA A 221 14.83 -12.87 13.36
CA ALA A 221 13.58 -13.37 13.91
C ALA A 221 13.40 -12.81 15.34
N GLU A 222 12.21 -12.33 15.68
CA GLU A 222 11.88 -11.74 16.99
C GLU A 222 12.37 -10.28 17.21
N THR A 223 12.66 -9.53 16.15
CA THR A 223 13.21 -8.17 16.28
C THR A 223 12.16 -7.08 16.46
N PHE A 224 10.95 -7.28 15.96
CA PHE A 224 9.88 -6.28 16.01
C PHE A 224 8.85 -6.60 17.07
N CYS A 225 8.39 -5.56 17.79
CA CYS A 225 7.26 -5.70 18.70
C CYS A 225 5.94 -5.91 17.96
N ASN A 226 5.82 -5.35 16.75
CA ASN A 226 4.64 -5.47 15.93
C ASN A 226 4.95 -5.17 14.47
N THR A 227 4.33 -5.92 13.57
CA THR A 227 4.41 -5.74 12.13
C THR A 227 3.02 -5.87 11.53
N VAL A 228 2.77 -5.18 10.41
CA VAL A 228 1.57 -5.39 9.60
C VAL A 228 1.98 -5.55 8.14
N PRO A 229 1.62 -6.65 7.48
CA PRO A 229 1.88 -6.87 6.06
C PRO A 229 1.27 -5.78 5.19
N ALA A 230 2.01 -5.32 4.19
CA ALA A 230 1.53 -4.39 3.17
C ALA A 230 1.19 -5.08 1.86
N GLY A 231 1.91 -6.15 1.54
CA GLY A 231 1.70 -6.94 0.34
C GLY A 231 2.94 -7.65 -0.16
N VAL A 232 2.73 -8.54 -1.11
CA VAL A 232 3.74 -9.34 -1.80
C VAL A 232 3.60 -9.18 -3.30
N ALA A 233 4.71 -9.20 -4.03
CA ALA A 233 4.72 -9.16 -5.50
C ALA A 233 5.91 -9.94 -6.05
N ILE A 234 5.79 -10.38 -7.31
CA ILE A 234 6.88 -11.01 -8.07
C ILE A 234 7.09 -10.18 -9.33
N ALA A 235 8.32 -9.71 -9.54
CA ALA A 235 8.65 -8.90 -10.72
C ALA A 235 8.37 -9.69 -12.01
N PRO A 236 7.68 -9.06 -12.99
CA PRO A 236 7.26 -9.75 -14.19
C PRO A 236 8.45 -10.27 -15.02
N PRO A 237 8.29 -11.37 -15.77
CA PRO A 237 9.33 -11.85 -16.67
C PRO A 237 9.64 -10.82 -17.76
N GLY A 238 10.91 -10.75 -18.16
CA GLY A 238 11.39 -9.78 -19.16
C GLY A 238 11.72 -8.40 -18.63
N THR A 239 11.58 -8.18 -17.33
CA THR A 239 11.99 -6.93 -16.64
C THR A 239 13.42 -7.03 -16.10
N PRO A 240 14.06 -5.90 -15.70
CA PRO A 240 15.39 -5.92 -15.11
C PRO A 240 15.52 -6.77 -13.84
N HIS A 241 14.41 -6.95 -13.13
CA HIS A 241 14.34 -7.69 -11.87
C HIS A 241 13.47 -8.95 -11.97
N ALA A 242 13.31 -9.51 -13.19
CA ALA A 242 12.42 -10.65 -13.43
C ALA A 242 12.59 -11.77 -12.40
N GLY A 243 11.49 -12.22 -11.81
CA GLY A 243 11.46 -13.27 -10.79
C GLY A 243 11.82 -12.81 -9.37
N ARG A 244 12.25 -11.56 -9.18
CA ARG A 244 12.46 -11.02 -7.82
C ARG A 244 11.17 -11.03 -7.03
N ILE A 245 11.19 -11.65 -5.87
CA ILE A 245 10.09 -11.63 -4.91
C ILE A 245 10.27 -10.43 -4.00
N PHE A 246 9.21 -9.64 -3.83
CA PHE A 246 9.15 -8.52 -2.91
C PHE A 246 8.12 -8.77 -1.83
N VAL A 247 8.46 -8.40 -0.60
CA VAL A 247 7.60 -8.47 0.58
C VAL A 247 7.70 -7.15 1.32
N ALA A 248 6.60 -6.41 1.46
CA ALA A 248 6.56 -5.11 2.11
C ALA A 248 5.72 -5.14 3.38
N TRP A 249 6.14 -4.40 4.41
CA TRP A 249 5.40 -4.27 5.66
C TRP A 249 5.71 -2.95 6.37
N ILE A 250 4.83 -2.60 7.31
CA ILE A 250 5.07 -1.53 8.27
C ILE A 250 5.39 -2.15 9.63
N ALA A 251 6.23 -1.49 10.41
CA ALA A 251 6.63 -1.95 11.74
C ALA A 251 6.75 -0.81 12.75
N ALA A 252 6.59 -1.16 14.02
CA ALA A 252 7.11 -0.38 15.14
C ALA A 252 8.65 -0.46 15.17
N ASP A 253 9.27 0.28 16.07
CA ASP A 253 10.72 0.20 16.23
C ASP A 253 11.18 -1.23 16.56
N PRO A 254 12.33 -1.65 16.00
CA PRO A 254 12.96 -2.86 16.43
C PRO A 254 13.34 -2.76 17.91
N VAL A 255 13.12 -3.81 18.66
CA VAL A 255 13.52 -3.89 20.07
C VAL A 255 14.60 -4.92 20.26
N GLN A 256 15.57 -4.59 21.09
CA GLN A 256 16.67 -5.51 21.43
C GLN A 256 16.21 -6.65 22.37
N ASN A 257 15.02 -6.55 22.92
CA ASN A 257 14.46 -7.58 23.79
C ASN A 257 12.94 -7.73 23.55
N PRO A 258 12.53 -8.70 22.72
CA PRO A 258 11.13 -8.91 22.39
C PRO A 258 10.25 -9.31 23.59
N THR A 259 10.80 -9.80 24.69
CA THR A 259 10.02 -10.14 25.89
C THR A 259 9.42 -8.91 26.58
N GLY A 260 9.85 -7.71 26.22
CA GLY A 260 9.29 -6.43 26.69
C GLY A 260 8.19 -5.86 25.79
N CYS A 261 7.89 -6.48 24.66
CA CYS A 261 6.86 -6.03 23.74
C CYS A 261 5.46 -6.27 24.31
N ASN A 262 4.66 -5.23 24.33
CA ASN A 262 3.23 -5.37 24.63
C ASN A 262 2.48 -5.53 23.31
N VAL A 263 2.32 -6.76 22.86
CA VAL A 263 1.63 -7.12 21.60
C VAL A 263 0.16 -6.71 21.57
N THR A 264 -0.43 -6.41 22.72
CA THR A 264 -1.82 -5.95 22.81
C THR A 264 -1.96 -4.43 22.61
N MET A 265 -0.86 -3.68 22.58
CA MET A 265 -0.87 -2.26 22.28
C MET A 265 -0.26 -2.06 20.91
N LEU A 266 -1.06 -1.55 19.98
CA LEU A 266 -0.56 -1.03 18.73
C LEU A 266 0.45 0.07 19.08
N GLN A 267 1.73 -0.28 19.00
CA GLN A 267 2.79 0.70 19.18
C GLN A 267 2.86 1.57 17.92
N SER A 268 3.42 2.75 18.07
CA SER A 268 3.63 3.69 17.00
C SER A 268 4.30 3.02 15.79
N PHE A 269 3.57 2.89 14.70
CA PHE A 269 4.09 2.39 13.43
C PHE A 269 4.66 3.56 12.63
N HIS A 270 5.95 3.60 12.43
CA HIS A 270 6.59 4.68 11.66
C HIS A 270 7.68 4.21 10.68
N ASN A 271 7.93 2.90 10.64
CA ASN A 271 8.96 2.30 9.80
C ASN A 271 8.32 1.48 8.67
N LEU A 272 8.68 1.77 7.43
CA LEU A 272 8.34 0.95 6.28
C LEU A 272 9.55 0.12 5.85
N PHE A 273 9.33 -1.15 5.66
CA PHE A 273 10.37 -2.10 5.21
C PHE A 273 9.96 -2.78 3.91
N LEU A 274 10.98 -3.18 3.17
CA LEU A 274 10.88 -4.07 2.03
C LEU A 274 11.97 -5.15 2.15
N SER A 275 11.58 -6.41 2.09
CA SER A 275 12.50 -7.51 1.79
C SER A 275 12.36 -7.94 0.34
N TYR A 276 13.46 -8.35 -0.26
CA TYR A 276 13.44 -8.97 -1.59
C TYR A 276 14.36 -10.18 -1.67
N SER A 277 14.01 -11.09 -2.55
CA SER A 277 14.80 -12.28 -2.87
C SER A 277 15.01 -12.36 -4.39
N ASP A 278 16.25 -12.62 -4.80
CA ASP A 278 16.66 -12.86 -6.20
C ASP A 278 16.85 -14.35 -6.53
N ASP A 279 16.63 -15.23 -5.57
CA ASP A 279 16.93 -16.66 -5.63
C ASP A 279 15.76 -17.54 -5.18
N ASN A 280 14.54 -17.12 -5.52
CA ASN A 280 13.28 -17.84 -5.25
C ASN A 280 13.06 -18.09 -3.75
N GLY A 281 13.40 -17.10 -2.91
CA GLY A 281 13.15 -17.15 -1.47
C GLY A 281 14.24 -17.87 -0.66
N VAL A 282 15.35 -18.29 -1.27
CA VAL A 282 16.45 -18.95 -0.54
C VAL A 282 17.18 -17.96 0.36
N THR A 283 17.41 -16.74 -0.14
CA THR A 283 18.01 -15.66 0.65
C THR A 283 17.22 -14.36 0.50
N TRP A 284 17.26 -13.53 1.54
CA TRP A 284 16.53 -12.28 1.61
C TRP A 284 17.45 -11.11 1.93
N ALA A 285 17.21 -9.98 1.27
CA ALA A 285 17.79 -8.69 1.59
C ALA A 285 16.68 -7.75 2.06
N ALA A 286 16.82 -7.18 3.25
CA ALA A 286 15.85 -6.25 3.81
C ALA A 286 16.34 -4.80 3.68
N GLN A 287 15.44 -3.90 3.34
CA GLN A 287 15.67 -2.47 3.23
C GLN A 287 14.65 -1.72 4.07
N GLN A 288 15.10 -0.70 4.79
CA GLN A 288 14.18 0.28 5.36
C GLN A 288 13.83 1.29 4.27
N ALA A 289 12.61 1.21 3.75
CA ALA A 289 12.12 2.08 2.69
C ALA A 289 11.87 3.51 3.19
N PHE A 290 11.37 3.63 4.43
CA PHE A 290 11.05 4.91 5.04
C PHE A 290 11.04 4.82 6.55
N ASP A 291 11.37 5.93 7.22
CA ASP A 291 11.25 6.10 8.66
C ASP A 291 10.76 7.51 8.95
N ALA A 292 9.57 7.60 9.51
CA ALA A 292 8.98 8.87 9.89
C ALA A 292 9.60 9.48 11.16
N ARG A 293 10.39 8.72 11.88
CA ARG A 293 10.96 9.03 13.18
C ARG A 293 9.95 9.00 14.33
N ILE A 294 10.48 8.89 15.53
CA ILE A 294 9.70 8.93 16.78
C ILE A 294 8.84 10.21 16.81
N GLY A 295 7.57 10.05 17.10
CA GLY A 295 6.61 11.14 17.19
C GLY A 295 5.77 11.36 15.93
N HIS A 296 6.17 10.78 14.79
CA HIS A 296 5.31 10.67 13.62
C HIS A 296 4.79 9.24 13.53
N ASP A 297 3.50 9.08 13.48
CA ASP A 297 2.86 7.79 13.61
C ASP A 297 1.92 7.54 12.43
N ALA A 298 2.13 6.42 11.78
CA ALA A 298 1.16 5.85 10.86
C ALA A 298 0.19 4.99 11.65
N SER A 299 -0.63 5.59 12.50
CA SER A 299 -1.68 4.87 13.25
C SER A 299 -2.77 4.29 12.36
N THR A 300 -2.57 4.35 11.06
CA THR A 300 -3.27 3.55 10.07
C THR A 300 -2.31 2.48 9.58
N PRO A 301 -2.22 1.33 10.26
CA PRO A 301 -1.19 0.33 9.97
C PRO A 301 -1.37 -0.36 8.61
N PHE A 302 -2.50 -0.10 7.94
CA PHE A 302 -2.82 -0.70 6.66
C PHE A 302 -2.24 0.15 5.53
N VAL A 303 -1.01 -0.16 5.17
CA VAL A 303 -0.29 0.46 4.05
C VAL A 303 -0.49 -0.34 2.78
N ALA A 304 -0.40 0.31 1.63
CA ALA A 304 -0.60 -0.31 0.33
C ALA A 304 0.74 -0.55 -0.37
N PHE A 305 0.85 -1.68 -1.07
CA PHE A 305 2.04 -2.06 -1.81
C PHE A 305 1.71 -2.47 -3.23
N THR A 306 2.55 -2.11 -4.18
CA THR A 306 2.51 -2.57 -5.57
C THR A 306 3.88 -2.47 -6.23
N ILE A 307 4.02 -3.07 -7.40
CA ILE A 307 5.17 -2.89 -8.30
C ILE A 307 4.69 -2.35 -9.64
N ASP A 308 5.56 -1.63 -10.35
CA ASP A 308 5.29 -1.23 -11.73
C ASP A 308 5.62 -2.36 -12.73
N ASN A 309 5.36 -2.10 -14.02
CA ASN A 309 5.60 -3.07 -15.09
C ASN A 309 7.08 -3.35 -15.38
N GLN A 310 8.01 -2.68 -14.69
CA GLN A 310 9.44 -2.95 -14.72
C GLN A 310 9.95 -3.61 -13.42
N GLY A 311 9.06 -3.89 -12.47
CA GLY A 311 9.40 -4.52 -11.19
C GLY A 311 9.99 -3.52 -10.17
N ASN A 312 9.61 -2.25 -10.24
CA ASN A 312 9.98 -1.28 -9.22
C ASN A 312 8.89 -1.19 -8.14
N PRO A 313 9.24 -1.26 -6.86
CA PRO A 313 8.28 -1.25 -5.76
C PRO A 313 7.83 0.16 -5.35
N TYR A 314 6.56 0.25 -4.93
CA TYR A 314 5.88 1.43 -4.40
C TYR A 314 5.18 1.09 -3.11
N ILE A 315 5.27 1.95 -2.09
CA ILE A 315 4.54 1.83 -0.83
C ILE A 315 3.77 3.12 -0.59
N GLY A 316 2.44 3.01 -0.50
CA GLY A 316 1.54 4.10 -0.15
C GLY A 316 1.12 3.98 1.32
N PHE A 317 1.13 5.07 2.06
CA PHE A 317 0.86 5.07 3.51
C PHE A 317 0.23 6.37 3.97
N THR A 318 -0.42 6.34 5.12
CA THR A 318 -1.02 7.52 5.74
C THR A 318 -0.32 7.81 7.07
N ILE A 319 0.14 9.03 7.24
CA ILE A 319 0.96 9.43 8.39
C ILE A 319 0.85 10.94 8.65
N ASN A 320 1.19 11.37 9.85
CA ASN A 320 1.09 12.76 10.30
C ASN A 320 2.39 13.58 10.13
N LEU A 321 3.11 13.41 9.02
CA LEU A 321 4.42 14.06 8.79
C LEU A 321 4.42 15.58 8.91
N ASN A 322 3.32 16.23 8.53
CA ASN A 322 3.18 17.69 8.60
C ASN A 322 2.63 18.18 9.93
N SER A 323 2.34 17.29 10.85
CA SER A 323 1.74 17.59 12.13
C SER A 323 2.78 17.65 13.24
N ASP A 324 2.34 18.09 14.42
CA ASP A 324 3.16 18.05 15.63
C ASP A 324 3.59 16.59 15.94
N PRO A 325 4.89 16.33 16.15
CA PRO A 325 5.40 14.98 16.46
C PRO A 325 4.78 14.32 17.70
N THR A 326 4.11 15.07 18.55
CA THR A 326 3.44 14.52 19.73
C THR A 326 2.02 14.04 19.48
N CYS A 327 1.52 14.11 18.25
CA CYS A 327 0.15 13.69 17.91
C CYS A 327 -0.13 12.24 18.31
N ALA A 328 0.78 11.32 18.04
CA ALA A 328 0.62 9.91 18.37
C ALA A 328 0.49 9.61 19.88
N THR A 329 1.00 10.51 20.73
CA THR A 329 0.98 10.35 22.19
C THR A 329 -0.16 11.11 22.86
N LYS A 330 -0.93 11.89 22.11
CA LYS A 330 -2.00 12.70 22.68
C LYS A 330 -3.27 11.90 22.91
N SER A 331 -3.97 12.23 23.98
CA SER A 331 -5.30 11.70 24.27
C SER A 331 -6.14 12.71 25.05
N GLY A 332 -7.44 12.76 24.78
CA GLY A 332 -8.40 13.55 25.57
C GLY A 332 -8.05 15.03 25.72
N ALA A 333 -7.89 15.49 26.95
CA ALA A 333 -7.62 16.91 27.26
C ALA A 333 -6.29 17.44 26.66
N ALA A 334 -5.32 16.59 26.41
CA ALA A 334 -4.06 16.99 25.79
C ALA A 334 -4.23 17.32 24.30
N LEU A 335 -5.19 16.70 23.61
CA LEU A 335 -5.56 17.04 22.24
C LEU A 335 -6.18 18.43 22.14
N GLN A 336 -6.92 18.86 23.16
CA GLN A 336 -7.56 20.17 23.18
C GLN A 336 -6.57 21.33 23.36
N SER A 337 -5.31 21.05 23.69
CA SER A 337 -4.28 22.07 23.94
C SER A 337 -3.47 22.45 22.70
N ALA A 338 -4.12 22.61 21.56
CA ALA A 338 -3.61 23.41 20.43
C ALA A 338 -2.48 22.82 19.57
N THR A 339 -2.44 21.54 19.33
CA THR A 339 -1.50 20.99 18.37
C THR A 339 -2.23 20.34 17.21
N TYR A 340 -1.74 20.62 16.03
CA TYR A 340 -2.29 20.17 14.76
C TYR A 340 -1.92 18.70 14.51
N CYS A 341 -2.91 17.83 14.33
CA CYS A 341 -2.74 16.40 14.07
C CYS A 341 -3.49 15.98 12.82
N GLU A 342 -2.96 16.31 11.67
CA GLU A 342 -3.49 15.92 10.37
C GLU A 342 -2.76 14.69 9.83
N TYR A 343 -3.51 13.74 9.31
CA TYR A 343 -2.99 12.55 8.63
C TYR A 343 -3.19 12.69 7.14
N ASP A 344 -2.09 12.71 6.43
CA ASP A 344 -2.05 12.80 4.97
C ASP A 344 -1.58 11.48 4.35
N THR A 345 -1.92 11.27 3.09
CA THR A 345 -1.41 10.15 2.31
C THR A 345 -0.11 10.51 1.62
N TYR A 346 0.85 9.62 1.75
CA TYR A 346 2.18 9.71 1.17
C TYR A 346 2.54 8.45 0.38
N LEU A 347 3.59 8.57 -0.40
CA LEU A 347 4.16 7.52 -1.22
C LEU A 347 5.68 7.54 -1.13
N VAL A 348 6.30 6.37 -1.06
CA VAL A 348 7.70 6.15 -1.39
C VAL A 348 7.82 5.14 -2.52
N TRP A 349 8.83 5.24 -3.36
CA TRP A 349 9.07 4.31 -4.44
C TRP A 349 10.56 4.15 -4.74
N SER A 350 10.89 3.05 -5.38
CA SER A 350 12.24 2.72 -5.83
C SER A 350 12.23 2.57 -7.36
N ASN A 351 13.28 3.02 -8.02
CA ASN A 351 13.47 2.83 -9.47
C ASN A 351 14.60 1.85 -9.80
N ASP A 352 15.10 1.14 -8.80
CA ASP A 352 16.19 0.18 -8.93
C ASP A 352 15.86 -1.20 -8.29
N GLY A 353 14.57 -1.52 -8.24
CA GLY A 353 14.08 -2.78 -7.70
C GLY A 353 14.21 -2.90 -6.18
N GLY A 354 14.01 -1.82 -5.45
CA GLY A 354 13.96 -1.80 -3.99
C GLY A 354 15.31 -1.63 -3.30
N ARG A 355 16.39 -1.33 -4.04
CA ARG A 355 17.72 -1.14 -3.44
C ARG A 355 17.90 0.25 -2.86
N THR A 356 17.36 1.26 -3.52
CA THR A 356 17.33 2.65 -3.04
C THR A 356 15.93 3.25 -3.18
N TRP A 357 15.63 4.30 -2.41
CA TRP A 357 14.28 4.86 -2.33
C TRP A 357 14.30 6.36 -2.58
N ASP A 358 13.75 6.79 -3.72
CA ASP A 358 13.76 8.19 -4.16
C ASP A 358 12.91 9.09 -3.27
N GLY A 359 11.75 8.63 -2.84
CA GLY A 359 10.87 9.36 -1.94
C GLY A 359 11.36 9.41 -0.50
N GLY A 360 12.22 8.47 -0.11
CA GLY A 360 12.80 8.39 1.24
C GLY A 360 14.26 8.83 1.29
N GLY A 361 14.86 9.06 0.13
CA GLY A 361 16.29 9.31 -0.01
C GLY A 361 17.12 8.22 0.67
N GLY A 362 18.11 7.70 0.00
CA GLY A 362 19.09 6.82 0.66
C GLY A 362 19.53 7.51 1.96
N ARG A 363 19.25 6.89 3.11
CA ARG A 363 19.34 7.59 4.37
C ARG A 363 20.75 7.98 4.70
N LEU A 364 20.95 9.28 4.78
CA LEU A 364 21.99 9.81 5.64
C LEU A 364 21.42 9.89 7.06
N PRO A 365 22.11 9.39 8.08
CA PRO A 365 21.71 9.54 9.47
C PRO A 365 21.37 11.00 9.77
N GLY A 366 20.16 11.23 10.28
CA GLY A 366 19.71 12.58 10.61
C GLY A 366 19.08 13.38 9.46
N SER A 367 19.05 12.88 8.22
CA SER A 367 18.28 13.53 7.16
C SER A 367 16.77 13.24 7.33
N ALA A 368 15.95 14.26 7.08
CA ALA A 368 14.51 14.05 6.99
C ALA A 368 14.23 13.14 5.79
N ALA A 369 13.48 12.07 6.01
CA ALA A 369 12.95 11.29 4.92
C ALA A 369 12.02 12.17 4.07
N THR A 370 12.14 12.09 2.75
CA THR A 370 11.28 12.80 1.82
C THR A 370 10.36 11.80 1.15
N ALA A 371 9.11 11.76 1.60
CA ALA A 371 8.06 11.04 0.91
C ALA A 371 7.29 11.98 -0.03
N TYR A 372 6.67 11.41 -1.06
CA TYR A 372 5.78 12.16 -1.95
C TYR A 372 4.44 12.36 -1.25
N ARG A 373 4.08 13.60 -0.91
CA ARG A 373 2.71 13.90 -0.51
C ARG A 373 1.79 13.77 -1.71
N VAL A 374 0.76 12.94 -1.57
CA VAL A 374 -0.14 12.58 -2.68
C VAL A 374 -1.24 13.63 -2.86
N SER A 375 -1.67 14.25 -1.77
CA SER A 375 -2.68 15.31 -1.79
C SER A 375 -2.07 16.70 -2.04
N PRO A 376 -2.84 17.64 -2.60
CA PRO A 376 -2.39 19.03 -2.71
C PRO A 376 -2.06 19.63 -1.33
N PRO A 377 -1.04 20.49 -1.21
CA PRO A 377 -0.71 21.14 0.07
C PRO A 377 -1.84 21.97 0.68
N SER A 378 -2.80 22.41 -0.15
CA SER A 378 -4.00 23.15 0.29
C SER A 378 -5.14 22.26 0.74
N GLU A 379 -5.06 20.94 0.53
CA GLU A 379 -6.06 20.00 1.02
C GLU A 379 -5.83 19.76 2.51
N THR A 380 -6.88 19.93 3.29
CA THR A 380 -6.89 19.68 4.74
C THR A 380 -7.84 18.55 5.06
N GLY A 381 -7.64 17.90 6.19
CA GLY A 381 -8.48 16.80 6.65
C GLY A 381 -7.69 15.52 6.89
N THR A 382 -8.36 14.52 7.41
CA THR A 382 -7.74 13.23 7.74
C THR A 382 -7.94 12.23 6.63
N HIS A 383 -6.87 11.55 6.26
CA HIS A 383 -6.87 10.46 5.29
C HIS A 383 -6.81 9.10 5.96
N GLN A 384 -7.37 8.08 5.29
CA GLN A 384 -7.38 6.68 5.73
C GLN A 384 -7.32 5.74 4.51
N PHE A 385 -6.91 4.50 4.76
CA PHE A 385 -6.97 3.38 3.83
C PHE A 385 -6.39 3.69 2.45
N PRO A 386 -5.09 3.99 2.37
CA PRO A 386 -4.44 4.19 1.08
C PRO A 386 -4.49 2.89 0.27
N THR A 387 -4.65 3.02 -1.04
CA THR A 387 -4.47 1.94 -2.01
C THR A 387 -3.68 2.45 -3.20
N ILE A 388 -2.97 1.57 -3.91
CA ILE A 388 -2.03 2.00 -4.94
C ILE A 388 -2.02 1.06 -6.14
N SER A 389 -1.95 1.64 -7.35
CA SER A 389 -1.67 0.93 -8.60
C SER A 389 -0.59 1.66 -9.38
N ALA A 390 0.38 0.92 -9.92
CA ALA A 390 1.45 1.47 -10.74
C ALA A 390 1.47 0.83 -12.13
N GLY A 391 1.73 1.63 -13.15
CA GLY A 391 1.85 1.19 -14.53
C GLY A 391 3.29 1.24 -15.03
N ASP A 392 3.61 2.15 -15.99
CA ASP A 392 4.99 2.42 -16.37
C ASP A 392 5.77 3.09 -15.22
N PRO A 393 7.09 2.98 -15.15
CA PRO A 393 7.88 3.59 -14.09
C PRO A 393 7.55 5.07 -13.85
N GLY A 394 7.26 5.40 -12.60
CA GLY A 394 6.91 6.75 -12.19
C GLY A 394 5.47 7.17 -12.51
N LYS A 395 4.62 6.27 -13.00
CA LYS A 395 3.20 6.50 -13.24
C LYS A 395 2.34 5.70 -12.26
N VAL A 396 1.52 6.38 -11.48
CA VAL A 396 0.81 5.80 -10.34
C VAL A 396 -0.53 6.47 -10.10
N VAL A 397 -1.46 5.70 -9.57
CA VAL A 397 -2.66 6.20 -8.89
C VAL A 397 -2.63 5.74 -7.43
N VAL A 398 -2.91 6.67 -6.53
CA VAL A 398 -3.11 6.40 -5.10
C VAL A 398 -4.55 6.76 -4.75
N GLY A 399 -5.32 5.77 -4.29
CA GLY A 399 -6.64 5.98 -3.72
C GLY A 399 -6.56 6.20 -2.22
N TYR A 400 -7.47 6.98 -1.64
CA TYR A 400 -7.57 7.16 -0.19
C TYR A 400 -8.96 7.65 0.21
N LEU A 401 -9.35 7.34 1.43
CA LEU A 401 -10.52 7.95 2.06
C LEU A 401 -10.12 9.28 2.70
N ARG A 402 -11.00 10.26 2.64
CA ARG A 402 -10.78 11.56 3.26
C ARG A 402 -12.05 12.08 3.93
N THR A 403 -11.87 12.58 5.15
CA THR A 403 -12.82 13.46 5.83
C THR A 403 -12.22 14.86 6.00
N PRO A 404 -13.03 15.93 5.96
CA PRO A 404 -12.52 17.27 6.23
C PRO A 404 -12.11 17.50 7.70
N LEU A 405 -12.36 16.54 8.60
CA LEU A 405 -12.02 16.66 10.01
C LEU A 405 -10.51 16.51 10.23
N ILE A 406 -9.93 17.41 11.01
CA ILE A 406 -8.56 17.30 11.52
C ILE A 406 -8.61 17.00 13.02
N GLU A 407 -7.54 16.40 13.56
CA GLU A 407 -7.45 15.99 14.98
C GLU A 407 -8.65 15.12 15.45
N PRO A 408 -8.96 14.05 14.71
CA PRO A 408 -10.12 13.23 15.05
C PRO A 408 -9.93 12.48 16.37
N THR A 409 -11.02 12.35 17.14
CA THR A 409 -11.04 11.55 18.37
C THR A 409 -12.18 10.55 18.34
N ASP A 410 -12.06 9.47 19.12
CA ASP A 410 -13.17 8.57 19.40
C ASP A 410 -14.24 9.20 20.33
N ALA A 411 -15.32 8.47 20.60
CA ALA A 411 -16.38 8.93 21.47
C ALA A 411 -15.95 9.19 22.93
N LEU A 412 -14.78 8.69 23.33
CA LEU A 412 -14.18 8.92 24.67
C LEU A 412 -13.22 10.11 24.66
N GLY A 413 -13.06 10.79 23.53
CA GLY A 413 -12.14 11.90 23.36
C GLY A 413 -10.66 11.49 23.26
N LYS A 414 -10.39 10.18 23.02
CA LYS A 414 -9.06 9.69 22.72
C LYS A 414 -8.75 9.90 21.24
N PHE A 415 -7.56 10.36 20.94
CA PHE A 415 -7.12 10.50 19.54
C PHE A 415 -7.23 9.16 18.80
N LEU A 416 -7.89 9.20 17.65
CA LEU A 416 -8.04 8.07 16.75
C LEU A 416 -8.05 8.62 15.32
N PRO A 417 -7.11 8.26 14.42
CA PRO A 417 -7.06 8.80 13.06
C PRO A 417 -8.36 8.66 12.27
N GLY A 418 -9.14 7.62 12.52
CA GLY A 418 -10.48 7.45 11.96
C GLY A 418 -11.62 8.00 12.83
N GLY A 419 -11.34 8.67 13.94
CA GLY A 419 -12.35 9.17 14.87
C GLY A 419 -13.22 10.28 14.32
N CYS A 420 -14.40 10.46 14.85
CA CYS A 420 -15.40 11.42 14.39
C CYS A 420 -15.87 12.41 15.46
N SER A 421 -15.44 12.26 16.70
CA SER A 421 -15.84 13.12 17.83
C SER A 421 -14.85 14.23 18.15
N GLY A 422 -13.91 14.51 17.25
CA GLY A 422 -12.76 15.34 17.49
C GLY A 422 -12.99 16.82 17.63
N SER A 423 -11.93 17.52 17.99
CA SER A 423 -11.89 18.96 18.13
C SER A 423 -12.15 19.69 16.82
N THR A 424 -12.76 20.84 16.94
CA THR A 424 -13.32 21.63 15.89
C THR A 424 -12.60 22.95 15.69
N THR A 425 -11.29 22.97 15.84
CA THR A 425 -10.60 24.27 15.82
C THR A 425 -10.58 24.95 14.47
N VAL A 426 -10.90 24.29 13.35
CA VAL A 426 -11.00 24.94 12.04
C VAL A 426 -11.92 24.19 11.10
N PRO A 427 -12.72 24.77 10.40
CA PRO A 427 -14.09 25.25 10.44
C PRO A 427 -15.14 24.16 10.64
N TYR A 428 -14.75 23.01 11.15
CA TYR A 428 -15.56 21.80 11.22
C TYR A 428 -16.27 21.75 12.57
N THR A 429 -17.58 21.84 12.55
CA THR A 429 -18.42 21.63 13.72
C THR A 429 -18.49 20.13 14.03
N VAL A 430 -18.52 19.77 15.31
CA VAL A 430 -18.85 18.41 15.75
C VAL A 430 -20.12 17.98 15.04
N GLY A 431 -20.04 16.94 14.25
CA GLY A 431 -21.14 16.48 13.43
C GLY A 431 -20.75 15.19 12.71
N PRO A 432 -21.66 14.58 11.98
CA PRO A 432 -21.32 13.37 11.24
C PRO A 432 -20.11 13.64 10.34
N CYS A 433 -19.04 12.87 10.52
CA CYS A 433 -17.84 12.94 9.69
C CYS A 433 -18.13 12.25 8.37
N PRO A 434 -18.28 12.97 7.27
CA PRO A 434 -18.42 12.35 5.96
C PRO A 434 -17.07 11.90 5.46
N TRP A 435 -16.96 10.66 5.03
CA TRP A 435 -15.79 10.11 4.34
C TRP A 435 -16.10 9.91 2.87
N ASN A 436 -15.20 10.38 2.02
CA ASN A 436 -15.30 10.22 0.58
C ASN A 436 -14.05 9.54 0.04
N LEU A 437 -14.23 8.79 -1.05
CA LEU A 437 -13.14 8.18 -1.79
C LEU A 437 -12.54 9.21 -2.76
N TYR A 438 -11.23 9.31 -2.74
CA TYR A 438 -10.41 10.13 -3.63
C TYR A 438 -9.41 9.28 -4.39
N ALA A 439 -8.98 9.76 -5.54
CA ALA A 439 -7.84 9.23 -6.27
C ALA A 439 -6.93 10.36 -6.71
N ALA A 440 -5.64 10.19 -6.48
CA ALA A 440 -4.59 11.07 -6.96
C ALA A 440 -3.74 10.34 -7.99
N GLN A 441 -3.59 10.91 -9.19
CA GLN A 441 -2.81 10.35 -10.28
C GLN A 441 -1.56 11.19 -10.53
N SER A 442 -0.41 10.53 -10.65
CA SER A 442 0.83 11.13 -11.11
C SER A 442 1.41 10.33 -12.28
N VAL A 443 2.05 11.05 -13.22
CA VAL A 443 2.74 10.45 -14.37
C VAL A 443 4.21 10.88 -14.44
N ASN A 444 4.70 11.56 -13.42
CA ASN A 444 6.03 12.17 -13.41
C ASN A 444 6.74 12.06 -12.06
N LEU A 445 6.57 10.96 -11.33
CA LEU A 445 7.27 10.75 -10.04
C LEU A 445 8.79 10.85 -10.18
N ILE A 446 9.34 10.55 -11.36
CA ILE A 446 10.78 10.70 -11.65
C ILE A 446 11.29 12.13 -11.47
N ALA A 447 10.41 13.13 -11.43
CA ALA A 447 10.78 14.51 -11.13
C ALA A 447 11.11 14.74 -9.64
N GLY A 448 11.02 13.71 -8.82
CA GLY A 448 11.28 13.74 -7.37
C GLY A 448 10.10 14.28 -6.57
N PRO A 449 10.17 14.18 -5.23
CA PRO A 449 9.05 14.50 -4.34
C PRO A 449 8.57 15.95 -4.40
N PHE A 450 9.43 16.88 -4.79
CA PHE A 450 9.10 18.31 -4.95
C PHE A 450 8.75 18.70 -6.39
N GLY A 451 9.02 17.84 -7.36
CA GLY A 451 8.73 18.08 -8.79
C GLY A 451 7.55 17.26 -9.32
N ALA A 452 7.14 16.23 -8.62
CA ALA A 452 5.98 15.42 -8.99
C ALA A 452 4.69 16.24 -8.90
N THR A 453 3.80 16.02 -9.87
CA THR A 453 2.50 16.69 -9.92
C THR A 453 1.39 15.65 -9.77
N TRP A 454 0.34 16.02 -9.05
CA TRP A 454 -0.79 15.15 -8.76
C TRP A 454 -2.07 15.75 -9.32
N ALA A 455 -2.83 14.94 -10.06
CA ALA A 455 -4.18 15.24 -10.47
C ALA A 455 -5.16 14.49 -9.56
N VAL A 456 -5.87 15.23 -8.71
CA VAL A 456 -6.74 14.65 -7.68
C VAL A 456 -8.20 14.71 -8.11
N THR A 457 -8.91 13.61 -7.94
CA THR A 457 -10.35 13.48 -8.17
C THR A 457 -11.04 13.01 -6.91
N GLN A 458 -12.06 13.71 -6.48
CA GLN A 458 -13.05 13.16 -5.56
C GLN A 458 -13.96 12.21 -6.33
N ILE A 459 -13.92 10.92 -6.02
CA ILE A 459 -14.67 9.88 -6.73
C ILE A 459 -16.12 9.83 -6.25
N THR A 460 -16.34 9.79 -4.94
CA THR A 460 -17.68 9.75 -4.36
C THR A 460 -18.14 11.17 -4.03
N THR A 461 -19.23 11.63 -4.63
CA THR A 461 -19.85 12.94 -4.35
C THR A 461 -20.78 12.90 -3.15
N THR A 462 -21.30 11.75 -2.82
CA THR A 462 -21.99 11.44 -1.57
C THR A 462 -21.02 10.67 -0.69
N ALA A 463 -21.01 10.97 0.60
CA ALA A 463 -20.15 10.25 1.53
C ALA A 463 -20.41 8.74 1.45
N MET A 464 -19.35 7.96 1.33
CA MET A 464 -19.44 6.50 1.28
C MET A 464 -19.48 5.89 2.69
N HIS A 465 -19.10 6.67 3.69
CA HIS A 465 -19.18 6.36 5.11
C HIS A 465 -19.47 7.62 5.91
N VAL A 466 -20.18 7.48 7.01
CA VAL A 466 -20.46 8.57 7.96
C VAL A 466 -20.24 8.06 9.38
N GLY A 467 -19.34 8.70 10.08
CA GLY A 467 -18.99 8.33 11.46
C GLY A 467 -17.52 7.94 11.61
N ASP A 468 -17.22 7.26 12.69
CA ASP A 468 -15.88 6.78 12.99
C ASP A 468 -15.48 5.63 12.06
N ILE A 469 -14.23 5.60 11.64
CA ILE A 469 -13.58 4.43 11.07
C ILE A 469 -12.62 3.87 12.11
N CYS A 470 -12.85 2.66 12.56
CA CYS A 470 -11.87 1.98 13.40
C CYS A 470 -10.85 1.24 12.54
N ASN A 471 -9.60 1.58 12.70
CA ASN A 471 -8.47 1.00 12.00
C ASN A 471 -7.56 0.15 12.93
N LEU A 472 -8.10 -0.32 14.04
CA LEU A 472 -7.39 -1.15 15.02
C LEU A 472 -7.67 -2.65 14.83
N GLY A 473 -8.27 -3.05 13.71
CA GLY A 473 -8.63 -4.43 13.44
C GLY A 473 -9.54 -5.02 14.53
N ILE A 474 -9.20 -6.20 15.01
CA ILE A 474 -9.97 -6.90 16.06
C ILE A 474 -9.98 -6.18 17.42
N PHE A 475 -9.09 -5.18 17.62
CA PHE A 475 -9.08 -4.37 18.84
C PHE A 475 -10.09 -3.22 18.80
N CYS A 476 -10.87 -3.09 17.74
CA CYS A 476 -11.99 -2.15 17.70
C CYS A 476 -13.02 -2.51 18.75
N THR A 477 -13.31 -1.56 19.66
CA THR A 477 -14.26 -1.79 20.75
C THR A 477 -15.69 -1.79 20.20
N PRO A 478 -16.43 -2.90 20.26
CA PRO A 478 -17.80 -2.95 19.78
C PRO A 478 -18.68 -1.87 20.45
N GLY A 479 -19.39 -1.09 19.63
CA GLY A 479 -20.29 -0.03 20.10
C GLY A 479 -19.60 1.31 20.41
N LEU A 480 -18.27 1.38 20.36
CA LEU A 480 -17.51 2.62 20.53
C LEU A 480 -16.81 3.08 19.26
N SER A 481 -16.64 2.19 18.29
CA SER A 481 -16.00 2.48 17.02
C SER A 481 -16.60 1.63 15.92
N ASN A 482 -16.67 2.20 14.73
CA ASN A 482 -17.28 1.54 13.57
C ASN A 482 -16.20 0.81 12.74
N ARG A 483 -16.38 -0.50 12.55
CA ARG A 483 -15.53 -1.35 11.72
C ARG A 483 -16.28 -1.85 10.46
N HIS A 484 -17.30 -1.17 10.01
CA HIS A 484 -18.09 -1.63 8.85
C HIS A 484 -17.32 -1.61 7.54
N LEU A 485 -16.29 -0.77 7.41
CA LEU A 485 -15.42 -0.74 6.23
C LEU A 485 -14.34 -1.81 6.28
N LEU A 486 -14.20 -2.50 7.42
CA LEU A 486 -13.07 -3.35 7.76
C LEU A 486 -11.75 -2.53 7.69
N ASP A 487 -10.67 -3.06 7.10
CA ASP A 487 -9.34 -2.52 7.38
C ASP A 487 -8.65 -1.85 6.19
N PHE A 488 -9.09 -2.09 4.94
CA PHE A 488 -8.46 -1.49 3.75
C PHE A 488 -9.36 -1.45 2.52
N ASN A 489 -8.90 -0.70 1.51
CA ASN A 489 -9.36 -0.73 0.13
C ASN A 489 -8.24 -1.27 -0.76
N MET A 490 -8.59 -1.79 -1.93
CA MET A 490 -7.61 -2.29 -2.90
C MET A 490 -7.79 -1.66 -4.27
N SER A 491 -6.71 -1.58 -5.03
CA SER A 491 -6.79 -1.16 -6.41
C SER A 491 -6.01 -2.06 -7.36
N ALA A 492 -6.49 -2.15 -8.59
CA ALA A 492 -5.86 -2.85 -9.68
C ALA A 492 -5.72 -1.96 -10.91
N LEU A 493 -4.74 -2.25 -11.73
CA LEU A 493 -4.56 -1.64 -13.04
C LEU A 493 -4.93 -2.67 -14.11
N ASP A 494 -5.78 -2.29 -15.05
CA ASP A 494 -6.07 -3.16 -16.18
C ASP A 494 -4.98 -3.07 -17.28
N PRO A 495 -4.95 -3.98 -18.25
CA PRO A 495 -3.97 -3.94 -19.32
C PRO A 495 -4.03 -2.66 -20.19
N GLN A 496 -5.14 -1.94 -20.17
CA GLN A 496 -5.29 -0.65 -20.85
C GLN A 496 -4.70 0.53 -20.05
N GLY A 497 -4.24 0.27 -18.82
CA GLY A 497 -3.71 1.28 -17.94
C GLY A 497 -4.78 2.06 -17.18
N CYS A 498 -6.01 1.55 -17.13
CA CYS A 498 -7.10 2.10 -16.33
C CYS A 498 -7.05 1.57 -14.90
N ASN A 499 -7.26 2.46 -13.95
CA ASN A 499 -7.32 2.12 -12.54
C ASN A 499 -8.72 1.69 -12.11
N HIS A 500 -8.80 0.68 -11.24
CA HIS A 500 -10.00 0.19 -10.59
C HIS A 500 -9.77 0.16 -9.10
N ILE A 501 -10.66 0.77 -8.31
CA ILE A 501 -10.57 0.81 -6.85
C ILE A 501 -11.79 0.12 -6.26
N ALA A 502 -11.58 -1.00 -5.57
CA ALA A 502 -12.61 -1.67 -4.78
C ALA A 502 -12.65 -1.09 -3.36
N TYR A 503 -13.85 -0.83 -2.86
CA TYR A 503 -14.06 -0.21 -1.56
C TYR A 503 -15.43 -0.57 -0.98
N ALA A 504 -15.56 -0.52 0.34
CA ALA A 504 -16.84 -0.63 1.02
C ALA A 504 -17.57 0.73 1.08
N ASP A 505 -18.89 0.72 0.93
CA ASP A 505 -19.78 1.87 1.08
C ASP A 505 -20.92 1.47 2.01
N ASP A 506 -20.93 2.01 3.22
CA ASP A 506 -21.92 1.66 4.25
C ASP A 506 -22.87 2.81 4.61
N ASN A 507 -22.82 3.92 3.88
CA ASN A 507 -23.64 5.09 4.22
C ASN A 507 -25.16 4.84 4.11
N THR A 508 -25.59 4.07 3.13
CA THR A 508 -27.01 3.77 2.93
C THR A 508 -27.34 2.30 3.13
N VAL A 509 -26.56 1.44 2.52
CA VAL A 509 -26.61 -0.03 2.65
C VAL A 509 -25.18 -0.48 2.47
N ASN A 510 -24.63 -1.23 3.43
CA ASN A 510 -23.27 -1.72 3.30
C ASN A 510 -23.13 -2.54 2.02
N ARG A 511 -22.32 -2.05 1.08
CA ARG A 511 -22.13 -2.62 -0.25
C ARG A 511 -20.66 -2.55 -0.65
N LEU A 512 -20.21 -3.61 -1.30
CA LEU A 512 -18.96 -3.58 -2.02
C LEU A 512 -19.15 -2.80 -3.33
N ARG A 513 -18.25 -1.87 -3.62
CA ARG A 513 -18.27 -1.07 -4.84
C ARG A 513 -16.93 -1.05 -5.53
N VAL A 514 -16.94 -0.85 -6.83
CA VAL A 514 -15.74 -0.65 -7.63
C VAL A 514 -15.86 0.67 -8.40
N ALA A 515 -14.91 1.56 -8.15
CA ALA A 515 -14.72 2.78 -8.91
C ALA A 515 -13.81 2.47 -10.11
N ASN A 516 -14.34 2.62 -11.31
CA ASN A 516 -13.66 2.33 -12.56
C ASN A 516 -13.22 3.63 -13.22
N GLN A 517 -11.94 3.79 -13.49
CA GLN A 517 -11.43 4.95 -14.21
C GLN A 517 -12.07 5.03 -15.59
N SER A 518 -12.52 6.21 -15.96
CA SER A 518 -13.13 6.51 -17.24
C SER A 518 -12.30 7.54 -18.02
N GLY A 519 -12.41 7.53 -19.34
CA GLY A 519 -11.65 8.42 -20.20
C GLY A 519 -10.29 7.84 -20.60
N THR A 520 -9.28 8.70 -20.74
CA THR A 520 -7.95 8.27 -21.19
C THR A 520 -7.15 7.66 -20.05
N CYS A 521 -6.82 6.39 -20.18
CA CYS A 521 -5.97 5.67 -19.26
C CYS A 521 -4.50 5.83 -19.69
N ILE A 522 -3.67 6.41 -18.83
CA ILE A 522 -2.32 6.89 -19.20
C ILE A 522 -1.20 6.25 -18.38
N LEU A 523 -1.55 5.31 -17.52
CA LEU A 523 -0.57 4.70 -16.63
C LEU A 523 0.35 3.70 -17.33
N THR A 524 -0.10 3.11 -18.46
CA THR A 524 0.71 2.25 -19.31
C THR A 524 0.82 2.82 -20.73
N LYS A 525 1.93 2.54 -21.40
CA LYS A 525 2.03 2.75 -22.84
C LYS A 525 1.54 1.49 -23.55
N HIS A 526 0.71 1.65 -24.54
CA HIS A 526 0.29 0.60 -25.46
C HIS A 526 1.21 0.52 -26.67
#